data_159a4e56f856fd3d0114263d17bfd9ce
#
_entry.id   159a4e56f856fd3d0114263d17bfd9ce
#
_cell.length_a   1.000
_cell.length_b   1.000
_cell.length_c   1.000
_cell.angle_alpha   90.00
_cell.angle_beta   90.00
_cell.angle_gamma   90.00
#
_symmetry.space_group_name_H-M   'P 1'
#
loop_
_entity.id
_entity.type
_entity.pdbx_description
1 polymer ?
#
loop_
_entity_poly.entity_id
_entity_poly.type
_entity_poly.pdbx_seq_one_letter_code
_entity_poly.pdbx_strand_id
1 'polypeptide(L)'
;MRGTLVVGNWKMNGGLAANAALLSALKAGWQPAAGREIAVCVPYPYLPQAQAALAGTAIGWGAQDVSEHDAGAYTGEVSAAMLRDFGCRYAIVGHSERRQFFGDTDGVVAA
;
A
#
# COMPACT_ATOMS: atom_id res chain seq x y z
N MET A 1 16.46 -13.84 12.82
CA MET A 1 15.14 -13.87 13.47
C MET A 1 14.11 -13.24 12.53
N ARG A 2 12.99 -13.91 12.36
CA ARG A 2 11.93 -13.39 11.52
C ARG A 2 11.20 -12.27 12.25
N GLY A 3 11.04 -11.12 11.58
CA GLY A 3 10.19 -10.07 12.07
C GLY A 3 8.72 -10.35 11.82
N THR A 4 7.86 -9.61 12.50
CA THR A 4 6.42 -9.62 12.27
C THR A 4 6.04 -8.36 11.50
N LEU A 5 5.35 -8.54 10.38
CA LEU A 5 4.78 -7.44 9.59
C LEU A 5 3.26 -7.47 9.72
N VAL A 6 2.69 -6.36 10.15
CA VAL A 6 1.24 -6.17 10.18
C VAL A 6 0.87 -5.13 9.13
N VAL A 7 -0.02 -5.49 8.23
CA VAL A 7 -0.44 -4.62 7.13
C VAL A 7 -1.91 -4.27 7.27
N GLY A 8 -2.20 -2.97 7.31
CA GLY A 8 -3.57 -2.47 7.26
C GLY A 8 -3.99 -2.21 5.82
N ASN A 9 -4.92 -3.00 5.32
CA ASN A 9 -5.48 -2.81 3.99
C ASN A 9 -6.71 -1.90 4.10
N TRP A 10 -6.61 -0.70 3.51
CA TRP A 10 -7.72 0.26 3.55
C TRP A 10 -8.85 -0.11 2.59
N LYS A 11 -8.62 -1.03 1.67
CA LYS A 11 -9.59 -1.39 0.65
C LYS A 11 -10.00 -0.14 -0.15
N MET A 12 -11.22 -0.07 -0.63
CA MET A 12 -11.71 1.10 -1.35
C MET A 12 -12.40 2.06 -0.38
N ASN A 13 -11.62 2.61 0.55
CA ASN A 13 -12.11 3.53 1.58
C ASN A 13 -11.15 4.70 1.74
N GLY A 14 -11.66 5.82 2.16
CA GLY A 14 -10.85 6.96 2.55
C GLY A 14 -11.36 8.28 2.00
N GLY A 15 -10.74 9.33 2.48
CA GLY A 15 -10.90 10.71 2.05
C GLY A 15 -9.77 11.50 2.68
N LEU A 16 -9.37 12.62 2.12
CA LEU A 16 -8.18 13.33 2.59
C LEU A 16 -8.26 13.70 4.07
N ALA A 17 -9.41 14.20 4.54
CA ALA A 17 -9.57 14.59 5.95
C ALA A 17 -9.58 13.38 6.88
N ALA A 18 -10.34 12.34 6.51
CA ALA A 18 -10.41 11.11 7.32
C ALA A 18 -9.05 10.41 7.37
N ASN A 19 -8.33 10.38 6.26
CA ASN A 19 -7.00 9.80 6.19
C ASN A 19 -6.01 10.57 7.09
N ALA A 20 -6.06 11.90 7.07
CA ALA A 20 -5.19 12.72 7.91
C ALA A 20 -5.37 12.40 9.38
N ALA A 21 -6.62 12.27 9.83
CA ALA A 21 -6.93 11.91 11.21
C ALA A 21 -6.44 10.50 11.55
N LEU A 22 -6.67 9.53 10.67
CA LEU A 22 -6.25 8.14 10.88
C LEU A 22 -4.73 8.01 10.93
N LEU A 23 -4.02 8.64 9.99
CA LEU A 23 -2.56 8.59 9.95
C LEU A 23 -1.94 9.27 11.17
N SER A 24 -2.51 10.39 11.61
CA SER A 24 -2.06 11.08 12.82
C SER A 24 -2.24 10.21 14.07
N ALA A 25 -3.39 9.55 14.21
CA ALA A 25 -3.67 8.64 15.30
C ALA A 25 -2.72 7.43 15.29
N LEU A 26 -2.43 6.90 14.10
CA LEU A 26 -1.53 5.77 13.95
C LEU A 26 -0.10 6.14 14.37
N LYS A 27 0.39 7.32 13.96
CA LYS A 27 1.71 7.81 14.36
C LYS A 27 1.82 7.99 15.88
N ALA A 28 0.77 8.49 16.50
CA ALA A 28 0.75 8.72 17.95
C ALA A 28 0.69 7.42 18.74
N GLY A 29 -0.01 6.41 18.22
CA GLY A 29 -0.26 5.16 18.92
C GLY A 29 0.75 4.05 18.66
N TRP A 30 1.54 4.13 17.59
CA TRP A 30 2.48 3.08 17.24
C TRP A 30 3.82 3.30 17.93
N GLN A 31 4.30 2.27 18.62
CA GLN A 31 5.62 2.26 19.24
C GLN A 31 6.52 1.29 18.49
N PRO A 32 7.64 1.76 17.89
CA PRO A 32 8.58 0.86 17.23
C PRO A 32 9.11 -0.19 18.21
N ALA A 33 9.21 -1.43 17.76
CA ALA A 33 9.79 -2.51 18.54
C ALA A 33 10.60 -3.43 17.62
N ALA A 34 11.67 -3.99 18.15
CA ALA A 34 12.53 -4.88 17.38
C ALA A 34 11.72 -6.08 16.86
N GLY A 35 11.89 -6.40 15.59
CA GLY A 35 11.19 -7.52 14.96
C GLY A 35 9.73 -7.26 14.63
N ARG A 36 9.25 -6.02 14.82
CA ARG A 36 7.87 -5.65 14.49
C ARG A 36 7.86 -4.52 13.46
N GLU A 37 7.06 -4.71 12.43
CA GLU A 37 6.84 -3.70 11.40
C GLU A 37 5.35 -3.52 11.18
N ILE A 38 4.95 -2.31 10.84
CA ILE A 38 3.58 -1.99 10.46
C ILE A 38 3.61 -1.20 9.15
N ALA A 39 2.66 -1.47 8.29
CA ALA A 39 2.47 -0.73 7.06
C ALA A 39 0.99 -0.55 6.78
N VAL A 40 0.67 0.50 6.05
CA VAL A 40 -0.68 0.70 5.52
C VAL A 40 -0.63 0.62 3.99
N CYS A 41 -1.59 -0.07 3.40
CA CYS A 41 -1.76 -0.13 1.95
C CYS A 41 -3.03 0.62 1.59
N VAL A 42 -2.84 1.72 0.86
CA VAL A 42 -3.87 2.72 0.60
C VAL A 42 -4.25 2.74 -0.88
N PRO A 43 -5.46 3.20 -1.24
CA PRO A 43 -5.79 3.46 -2.64
C PRO A 43 -4.78 4.42 -3.29
N TYR A 44 -4.51 4.25 -4.58
CA TYR A 44 -3.50 5.01 -5.30
C TYR A 44 -3.54 6.53 -5.06
N PRO A 45 -4.71 7.20 -5.10
CA PRO A 45 -4.75 8.66 -4.94
C PRO A 45 -4.26 9.15 -3.58
N TYR A 46 -4.18 8.28 -2.58
CA TYR A 46 -3.76 8.65 -1.22
C TYR A 46 -2.30 8.34 -0.95
N LEU A 47 -1.55 7.83 -1.93
CA LEU A 47 -0.12 7.56 -1.76
C LEU A 47 0.70 8.82 -1.45
N PRO A 48 0.49 9.96 -2.14
CA PRO A 48 1.21 11.17 -1.77
C PRO A 48 0.94 11.62 -0.34
N GLN A 49 -0.30 11.50 0.12
CA GLN A 49 -0.66 11.84 1.50
C GLN A 49 0.01 10.91 2.50
N ALA A 50 -0.02 9.61 2.24
CA ALA A 50 0.62 8.62 3.12
C ALA A 50 2.13 8.88 3.19
N GLN A 51 2.78 9.13 2.06
CA GLN A 51 4.20 9.45 2.02
C GLN A 51 4.51 10.69 2.85
N ALA A 52 3.77 11.78 2.68
CA ALA A 52 3.99 13.01 3.41
C ALA A 52 3.78 12.83 4.92
N ALA A 53 2.77 12.07 5.32
CA ALA A 53 2.44 11.86 6.72
C ALA A 53 3.39 10.89 7.43
N LEU A 54 3.86 9.87 6.74
CA LEU A 54 4.60 8.75 7.35
C LEU A 54 6.11 8.80 7.09
N ALA A 55 6.59 9.67 6.21
CA ALA A 55 8.02 9.82 5.96
C ALA A 55 8.74 10.17 7.25
N GLY A 56 9.87 9.53 7.50
CA GLY A 56 10.65 9.71 8.72
C GLY A 56 10.13 8.94 9.92
N THR A 57 9.02 8.22 9.78
CA THR A 57 8.51 7.32 10.84
C THR A 57 8.92 5.87 10.54
N ALA A 58 8.70 4.98 11.52
CA ALA A 58 8.92 3.55 11.34
C ALA A 58 7.75 2.86 10.62
N ILE A 59 6.68 3.60 10.29
CA ILE A 59 5.51 3.06 9.61
C ILE A 59 5.72 3.10 8.10
N GLY A 60 5.63 1.95 7.45
CA GLY A 60 5.70 1.85 5.99
C GLY A 60 4.36 2.10 5.32
N TRP A 61 4.40 2.34 4.03
CA TRP A 61 3.19 2.47 3.23
C TRP A 61 3.36 1.75 1.90
N GLY A 62 2.25 1.40 1.30
CA GLY A 62 2.25 0.67 0.06
C GLY A 62 0.94 0.80 -0.68
N ALA A 63 0.84 0.11 -1.81
CA ALA A 63 -0.31 0.11 -2.68
C ALA A 63 -1.14 -1.16 -2.49
N GLN A 64 -2.36 -1.11 -3.00
CA GLN A 64 -3.31 -2.23 -2.92
C GLN A 64 -3.27 -3.12 -4.16
N ASP A 65 -2.52 -2.72 -5.17
CA ASP A 65 -2.35 -3.44 -6.42
C ASP A 65 -1.12 -2.89 -7.13
N VAL A 66 -0.64 -3.62 -8.12
CA VAL A 66 0.45 -3.18 -9.00
C VAL A 66 0.31 -3.92 -10.33
N SER A 67 0.62 -3.23 -11.44
CA SER A 67 0.58 -3.85 -12.76
C SER A 67 1.71 -4.86 -12.91
N GLU A 68 1.44 -5.92 -13.67
CA GLU A 68 2.47 -6.86 -14.11
C GLU A 68 3.38 -6.28 -15.20
N HIS A 69 3.00 -5.14 -15.79
CA HIS A 69 3.73 -4.48 -16.86
C HIS A 69 4.51 -3.29 -16.36
N ASP A 70 5.66 -3.03 -16.95
CA ASP A 70 6.51 -1.90 -16.55
C ASP A 70 6.03 -0.57 -17.14
N ALA A 71 5.46 -0.60 -18.33
CA ALA A 71 4.98 0.57 -19.04
C ALA A 71 4.10 0.15 -20.21
N GLY A 72 3.46 1.10 -20.85
CA GLY A 72 2.75 0.86 -22.10
C GLY A 72 1.29 1.27 -22.07
N ALA A 73 0.51 0.69 -22.98
CA ALA A 73 -0.89 1.04 -23.20
C ALA A 73 -1.81 0.27 -22.25
N TYR A 74 -1.63 0.49 -20.96
CA TYR A 74 -2.40 -0.15 -19.90
C TYR A 74 -3.12 0.92 -19.08
N THR A 75 -4.00 1.64 -19.74
CA THR A 75 -4.70 2.79 -19.15
C THR A 75 -5.35 2.42 -17.81
N GLY A 76 -5.08 3.21 -16.78
CA GLY A 76 -5.61 2.99 -15.45
C GLY A 76 -4.71 2.14 -14.54
N GLU A 77 -3.67 1.53 -15.09
CA GLU A 77 -2.75 0.70 -14.33
C GLU A 77 -1.55 1.50 -13.81
N VAL A 78 -0.97 1.03 -12.73
CA VAL A 78 0.19 1.66 -12.08
C VAL A 78 1.31 0.64 -11.97
N SER A 79 2.50 1.02 -12.41
CA SER A 79 3.68 0.13 -12.39
C SER A 79 4.39 0.16 -11.03
N ALA A 80 5.22 -0.84 -10.79
CA ALA A 80 6.07 -0.89 -9.60
C ALA A 80 7.02 0.31 -9.51
N ALA A 81 7.56 0.76 -10.65
CA ALA A 81 8.44 1.93 -10.68
C ALA A 81 7.70 3.20 -10.24
N MET A 82 6.46 3.37 -10.67
CA MET A 82 5.63 4.50 -10.24
C MET A 82 5.38 4.46 -8.73
N LEU A 83 5.13 3.28 -8.18
CA LEU A 83 4.94 3.14 -6.74
C LEU A 83 6.20 3.49 -5.96
N ARG A 84 7.37 3.13 -6.46
CA ARG A 84 8.63 3.49 -5.83
C ARG A 84 8.86 4.99 -5.77
N ASP A 85 8.40 5.73 -6.77
CA ASP A 85 8.47 7.19 -6.76
C ASP A 85 7.75 7.80 -5.55
N PHE A 86 6.75 7.11 -5.03
CA PHE A 86 6.01 7.54 -3.84
C PHE A 86 6.47 6.84 -2.56
N GLY A 87 7.63 6.20 -2.60
CA GLY A 87 8.23 5.60 -1.42
C GLY A 87 7.57 4.31 -0.94
N CYS A 88 6.75 3.67 -1.79
CA CYS A 88 6.09 2.42 -1.43
C CYS A 88 7.10 1.30 -1.21
N ARG A 89 6.98 0.60 -0.10
CA ARG A 89 7.78 -0.59 0.22
C ARG A 89 7.00 -1.88 -0.01
N TYR A 90 5.69 -1.79 -0.14
CA TYR A 90 4.78 -2.92 -0.24
C TYR A 90 3.73 -2.70 -1.30
N ALA A 91 3.23 -3.79 -1.85
CA ALA A 91 2.03 -3.79 -2.69
C ALA A 91 1.27 -5.10 -2.42
N ILE A 92 -0.03 -5.00 -2.22
CA ILE A 92 -0.88 -6.18 -2.11
C ILE A 92 -1.15 -6.68 -3.51
N VAL A 93 -0.88 -7.95 -3.77
CA VAL A 93 -1.18 -8.59 -5.05
C VAL A 93 -2.07 -9.80 -4.82
N GLY A 94 -2.92 -10.11 -5.78
CA GLY A 94 -3.77 -11.29 -5.71
C GLY A 94 -4.75 -11.31 -4.55
N HIS A 95 -5.14 -10.15 -4.03
CA HIS A 95 -6.13 -10.08 -2.95
C HIS A 95 -7.42 -10.76 -3.41
N SER A 96 -8.12 -11.44 -2.48
CA SER A 96 -9.33 -12.20 -2.80
C SER A 96 -10.38 -11.36 -3.52
N GLU A 97 -10.53 -10.09 -3.16
CA GLU A 97 -11.46 -9.19 -3.81
C GLU A 97 -11.08 -8.92 -5.27
N ARG A 98 -9.77 -8.77 -5.56
CA ARG A 98 -9.32 -8.60 -6.94
C ARG A 98 -9.51 -9.87 -7.76
N ARG A 99 -9.28 -11.03 -7.20
CA ARG A 99 -9.53 -12.31 -7.86
C ARG A 99 -11.01 -12.49 -8.15
N GLN A 100 -11.85 -12.15 -7.22
CA GLN A 100 -13.30 -12.32 -7.31
C GLN A 100 -13.96 -11.31 -8.26
N PHE A 101 -13.59 -10.04 -8.18
CA PHE A 101 -14.29 -8.95 -8.87
C PHE A 101 -13.57 -8.43 -10.11
N PHE A 102 -12.28 -8.59 -10.22
CA PHE A 102 -11.48 -8.02 -11.30
C PHE A 102 -10.73 -9.08 -12.13
N GLY A 103 -10.94 -10.34 -11.83
CA GLY A 103 -10.40 -11.42 -12.64
C GLY A 103 -8.91 -11.67 -12.54
N ASP A 104 -8.25 -11.21 -11.46
CA ASP A 104 -6.84 -11.52 -11.25
C ASP A 104 -6.69 -13.04 -11.09
N THR A 105 -5.88 -13.65 -11.93
CA THR A 105 -5.58 -15.08 -11.88
C THR A 105 -4.20 -15.31 -11.27
N ASP A 106 -3.89 -16.56 -10.97
CA ASP A 106 -2.56 -16.91 -10.48
C ASP A 106 -1.46 -16.47 -11.46
N GLY A 107 -1.71 -16.58 -12.77
CA GLY A 107 -0.76 -16.13 -13.78
C GLY A 107 -0.53 -14.63 -13.76
N VAL A 108 -1.57 -13.84 -13.61
CA VAL A 108 -1.47 -12.37 -13.52
C VAL A 108 -0.76 -11.96 -12.24
N VAL A 109 -1.10 -12.57 -11.11
CA VAL A 109 -0.49 -12.25 -9.82
C VAL A 109 0.99 -12.60 -9.81
N ALA A 110 1.39 -13.69 -10.44
CA ALA A 110 2.78 -14.14 -10.46
C ALA A 110 3.66 -13.36 -11.45
N ALA A 111 3.04 -12.68 -12.40
CA ALA A 111 3.80 -11.91 -13.38
C ALA A 111 4.31 -10.61 -12.77
#